data_6d440d06a52c9c1a020bca24d9eb0554
#
_entry.id   6d440d06a52c9c1a020bca24d9eb0554
#
_cell.length_a   1.000
_cell.length_b   1.000
_cell.length_c   1.000
_cell.angle_alpha   90.00
_cell.angle_beta   90.00
_cell.angle_gamma   90.00
#
_symmetry.space_group_name_H-M   'P 1'
#
loop_
_entity.id
_entity.type
_entity.pdbx_description
1 polymer ?
#
loop_
_entity_poly.entity_id
_entity_poly.type
_entity_poly.pdbx_seq_one_letter_code
_entity_poly.pdbx_strand_id
1 'polypeptide(L)'
;MIERRTAACEYLQFAHLAGVPGLTHAIFTRRGGFSAAPYAGLNLSYTTGDDPATVRRNRAVVVAALDMPLVGARPVHGASVVVIERVLAGDDTAEGDGAPWQERLQRRLRLIEADAMLTDVPDMALCWAFGDCAPILLFDPVHRALALVHAGWRGTALAIVPRAIAAMRQRYGTRTETLLAGLGPAIGACCYEVSDAVRVAFARTPLARTCAVFAERASADGGSGLYLDITASNRRQLLAAGVLPAHLQESGYCTGCRPDLFYSNRREPKPSGRFAAAIGLRDVRE
;
A
#
# COMPACT_ATOMS: atom_id res chain seq x y z
N MET A 1 -12.00 5.38 9.86
CA MET A 1 -11.26 6.24 8.89
C MET A 1 -11.73 7.69 9.03
N ILE A 2 -10.85 8.64 8.86
CA ILE A 2 -11.14 10.08 8.79
C ILE A 2 -11.14 10.47 7.32
N GLU A 3 -12.23 11.05 6.83
CA GLU A 3 -12.31 11.58 5.48
C GLU A 3 -11.64 12.96 5.43
N ARG A 4 -10.86 13.19 4.39
CA ARG A 4 -10.21 14.46 4.08
C ARG A 4 -10.54 14.85 2.63
N ARG A 5 -10.76 16.13 2.43
CA ARG A 5 -11.07 16.67 1.11
C ARG A 5 -10.27 17.94 0.86
N THR A 6 -9.68 18.01 -0.33
CA THR A 6 -9.11 19.25 -0.89
C THR A 6 -9.95 19.67 -2.11
N ALA A 7 -9.59 20.78 -2.72
CA ALA A 7 -10.24 21.18 -3.97
C ALA A 7 -10.01 20.19 -5.13
N ALA A 8 -8.95 19.37 -5.05
CA ALA A 8 -8.49 18.53 -6.16
C ALA A 8 -8.63 17.03 -5.92
N CYS A 9 -8.79 16.57 -4.66
CA CYS A 9 -8.90 15.15 -4.33
C CYS A 9 -9.57 14.88 -2.98
N GLU A 10 -10.01 13.62 -2.82
CA GLU A 10 -10.48 13.08 -1.55
C GLU A 10 -9.57 11.92 -1.12
N TYR A 11 -9.29 11.83 0.19
CA TYR A 11 -8.51 10.75 0.77
C TYR A 11 -8.98 10.39 2.18
N LEU A 12 -8.58 9.21 2.63
CA LEU A 12 -8.91 8.66 3.93
C LEU A 12 -7.64 8.54 4.78
N GLN A 13 -7.79 8.75 6.09
CA GLN A 13 -6.71 8.56 7.07
C GLN A 13 -7.15 7.60 8.17
N PHE A 14 -6.22 6.79 8.67
CA PHE A 14 -6.42 6.00 9.89
C PHE A 14 -6.37 6.94 11.11
N ALA A 15 -7.39 6.89 11.96
CA ALA A 15 -7.51 7.83 13.07
C ALA A 15 -6.31 7.77 14.04
N HIS A 16 -5.81 6.56 14.34
CA HIS A 16 -4.68 6.36 15.25
C HIS A 16 -3.31 6.80 14.66
N LEU A 17 -3.20 6.93 13.33
CA LEU A 17 -2.00 7.47 12.67
C LEU A 17 -2.11 8.98 12.42
N ALA A 18 -3.33 9.52 12.28
CA ALA A 18 -3.54 10.93 11.94
C ALA A 18 -3.13 11.91 13.06
N GLY A 19 -3.10 11.43 14.32
CA GLY A 19 -2.68 12.23 15.47
C GLY A 19 -1.19 12.18 15.77
N VAL A 20 -0.39 11.43 15.00
CA VAL A 20 1.06 11.28 15.26
C VAL A 20 1.82 12.48 14.70
N PRO A 21 2.57 13.22 15.54
CA PRO A 21 3.34 14.37 15.08
C PRO A 21 4.38 14.00 14.01
N GLY A 22 4.39 14.75 12.91
CA GLY A 22 5.31 14.55 11.79
C GLY A 22 5.02 13.31 10.93
N LEU A 23 4.00 12.52 11.23
CA LEU A 23 3.56 11.43 10.37
C LEU A 23 2.47 11.93 9.41
N THR A 24 2.69 11.72 8.12
CA THR A 24 1.70 11.98 7.07
C THR A 24 1.33 10.67 6.39
N HIS A 25 0.04 10.41 6.21
CA HIS A 25 -0.41 9.24 5.46
C HIS A 25 -1.76 9.51 4.80
N ALA A 26 -2.03 8.83 3.70
CA ALA A 26 -3.31 8.90 3.00
C ALA A 26 -3.59 7.63 2.19
N ILE A 27 -4.86 7.27 2.13
CA ILE A 27 -5.43 6.36 1.14
C ILE A 27 -6.28 7.24 0.22
N PHE A 28 -5.80 7.55 -0.97
CA PHE A 28 -6.51 8.39 -1.92
C PHE A 28 -7.67 7.61 -2.53
N THR A 29 -8.80 8.28 -2.72
CA THR A 29 -9.91 7.72 -3.50
C THR A 29 -9.70 8.01 -4.98
N ARG A 30 -10.57 7.45 -5.84
CA ARG A 30 -10.60 7.81 -7.27
C ARG A 30 -11.19 9.19 -7.54
N ARG A 31 -11.79 9.83 -6.54
CA ARG A 31 -12.48 11.10 -6.70
C ARG A 31 -11.51 12.25 -6.87
N GLY A 32 -11.80 13.14 -7.80
CA GLY A 32 -10.90 14.21 -8.23
C GLY A 32 -9.97 13.77 -9.36
N GLY A 33 -8.88 14.51 -9.59
CA GLY A 33 -7.93 14.26 -10.66
C GLY A 33 -8.44 14.61 -12.06
N PHE A 34 -7.73 14.15 -13.09
CA PHE A 34 -7.85 14.63 -14.46
C PHE A 34 -8.05 13.51 -15.49
N SER A 35 -7.99 12.23 -15.11
CA SER A 35 -8.14 11.15 -16.07
C SER A 35 -9.58 11.02 -16.56
N ALA A 36 -9.72 10.83 -17.87
CA ALA A 36 -10.99 10.51 -18.51
C ALA A 36 -11.29 9.00 -18.45
N ALA A 37 -12.50 8.59 -18.85
CA ALA A 37 -12.82 7.19 -19.00
C ALA A 37 -11.87 6.51 -19.99
N PRO A 38 -11.44 5.25 -19.76
CA PRO A 38 -11.90 4.32 -18.72
C PRO A 38 -11.20 4.50 -17.35
N TYR A 39 -10.28 5.44 -17.21
CA TYR A 39 -9.50 5.70 -15.99
C TYR A 39 -10.11 6.81 -15.13
N ALA A 40 -11.36 7.21 -15.39
CA ALA A 40 -11.98 8.41 -14.84
C ALA A 40 -11.70 8.68 -13.37
N GLY A 41 -11.11 9.87 -13.11
CA GLY A 41 -10.76 10.36 -11.79
C GLY A 41 -9.25 10.44 -11.52
N LEU A 42 -8.84 10.18 -10.27
CA LEU A 42 -7.47 10.30 -9.79
C LEU A 42 -6.68 8.99 -10.02
N ASN A 43 -6.45 8.64 -11.30
CA ASN A 43 -5.58 7.49 -11.61
C ASN A 43 -4.11 7.85 -11.43
N LEU A 44 -3.37 7.02 -10.66
CA LEU A 44 -1.98 7.28 -10.26
C LEU A 44 -0.96 6.31 -10.85
N SER A 45 -1.42 5.37 -11.69
CA SER A 45 -0.56 4.37 -12.31
C SER A 45 -0.20 4.72 -13.75
N TYR A 46 1.11 4.67 -14.03
CA TYR A 46 1.65 4.77 -15.40
C TYR A 46 1.50 3.47 -16.22
N THR A 47 1.12 2.36 -15.58
CA THR A 47 1.11 1.03 -16.22
C THR A 47 -0.29 0.57 -16.65
N THR A 48 -1.29 1.42 -16.52
CA THR A 48 -2.68 1.09 -16.88
C THR A 48 -3.04 1.41 -18.33
N GLY A 49 -2.19 2.18 -19.03
CA GLY A 49 -2.44 2.63 -20.40
C GLY A 49 -3.08 4.02 -20.51
N ASP A 50 -3.22 4.73 -19.39
CA ASP A 50 -3.66 6.14 -19.37
C ASP A 50 -2.56 7.07 -19.90
N ASP A 51 -2.92 8.28 -20.30
CA ASP A 51 -1.97 9.29 -20.77
C ASP A 51 -0.95 9.65 -19.68
N PRO A 52 0.36 9.46 -19.95
CA PRO A 52 1.40 9.74 -18.94
C PRO A 52 1.43 11.19 -18.44
N ALA A 53 1.04 12.17 -19.26
CA ALA A 53 0.98 13.56 -18.84
C ALA A 53 -0.17 13.79 -17.84
N THR A 54 -1.31 13.15 -18.07
CA THR A 54 -2.47 13.17 -17.17
C THR A 54 -2.14 12.48 -15.85
N VAL A 55 -1.50 11.31 -15.88
CA VAL A 55 -1.05 10.61 -14.66
C VAL A 55 -0.05 11.47 -13.89
N ARG A 56 0.85 12.18 -14.56
CA ARG A 56 1.78 13.12 -13.90
C ARG A 56 1.04 14.25 -13.19
N ARG A 57 0.01 14.81 -13.81
CA ARG A 57 -0.85 15.83 -13.18
C ARG A 57 -1.58 15.27 -11.96
N ASN A 58 -2.11 14.06 -12.03
CA ASN A 58 -2.74 13.38 -10.89
C ASN A 58 -1.75 13.16 -9.73
N ARG A 59 -0.52 12.74 -10.05
CA ARG A 59 0.51 12.58 -9.02
C ARG A 59 0.91 13.90 -8.37
N ALA A 60 0.91 15.00 -9.12
CA ALA A 60 1.14 16.34 -8.56
C ALA A 60 0.04 16.74 -7.56
N VAL A 61 -1.22 16.34 -7.79
CA VAL A 61 -2.32 16.51 -6.80
C VAL A 61 -2.00 15.78 -5.49
N VAL A 62 -1.49 14.57 -5.57
CA VAL A 62 -1.10 13.77 -4.39
C VAL A 62 0.08 14.41 -3.65
N VAL A 63 1.11 14.84 -4.39
CA VAL A 63 2.26 15.57 -3.83
C VAL A 63 1.79 16.82 -3.08
N ALA A 64 0.91 17.62 -3.69
CA ALA A 64 0.38 18.84 -3.06
C ALA A 64 -0.48 18.53 -1.82
N ALA A 65 -1.27 17.44 -1.84
CA ALA A 65 -2.11 17.05 -0.70
C ALA A 65 -1.30 16.55 0.50
N LEU A 66 -0.16 15.89 0.26
CA LEU A 66 0.73 15.38 1.30
C LEU A 66 1.81 16.41 1.67
N ASP A 67 2.05 17.39 0.79
CA ASP A 67 3.18 18.33 0.85
C ASP A 67 4.51 17.58 1.02
N MET A 68 4.69 16.52 0.22
CA MET A 68 5.86 15.64 0.20
C MET A 68 6.08 15.02 -1.18
N PRO A 69 7.34 14.88 -1.65
CA PRO A 69 7.65 14.10 -2.84
C PRO A 69 7.34 12.62 -2.64
N LEU A 70 6.89 11.97 -3.71
CA LEU A 70 6.51 10.56 -3.70
C LEU A 70 7.65 9.69 -4.22
N VAL A 71 7.98 8.65 -3.47
CA VAL A 71 8.96 7.63 -3.87
C VAL A 71 8.33 6.24 -3.83
N GLY A 72 8.76 5.35 -4.74
CA GLY A 72 8.23 4.00 -4.79
C GLY A 72 9.04 3.08 -5.70
N ALA A 73 9.30 1.87 -5.24
CA ALA A 73 9.85 0.76 -6.00
C ALA A 73 8.81 0.17 -6.98
N ARG A 74 9.21 -0.80 -7.80
CA ARG A 74 8.32 -1.49 -8.73
C ARG A 74 7.69 -2.72 -8.05
N PRO A 75 6.37 -2.73 -7.79
CA PRO A 75 5.71 -3.89 -7.19
C PRO A 75 5.63 -5.03 -8.23
N VAL A 76 5.89 -6.26 -7.78
CA VAL A 76 5.91 -7.47 -8.62
C VAL A 76 4.99 -8.57 -8.11
N HIS A 77 4.15 -8.27 -7.12
CA HIS A 77 3.25 -9.21 -6.45
C HIS A 77 3.99 -10.38 -5.80
N GLY A 78 5.22 -10.14 -5.32
CA GLY A 78 6.06 -11.09 -4.60
C GLY A 78 6.06 -10.86 -3.10
N ALA A 79 7.23 -11.07 -2.48
CA ALA A 79 7.46 -10.81 -1.07
C ALA A 79 8.86 -10.23 -0.81
N SER A 80 9.39 -9.47 -1.77
CA SER A 80 10.67 -8.77 -1.63
C SER A 80 10.49 -7.50 -0.81
N VAL A 81 11.46 -7.23 0.06
CA VAL A 81 11.49 -6.07 0.96
C VAL A 81 12.71 -5.22 0.59
N VAL A 82 12.52 -3.92 0.43
CA VAL A 82 13.60 -2.95 0.26
C VAL A 82 13.61 -1.96 1.43
N VAL A 83 14.81 -1.72 1.97
CA VAL A 83 15.06 -0.65 2.94
C VAL A 83 15.58 0.55 2.16
N ILE A 84 14.88 1.67 2.27
CA ILE A 84 15.23 2.91 1.59
C ILE A 84 16.00 3.78 2.56
N GLU A 85 17.27 3.99 2.26
CA GLU A 85 18.17 4.84 3.01
C GLU A 85 18.55 6.07 2.19
N ARG A 86 18.93 7.15 2.86
CA ARG A 86 19.41 8.36 2.19
C ARG A 86 20.64 8.05 1.31
N VAL A 87 21.44 7.08 1.71
CA VAL A 87 22.60 6.58 0.95
C VAL A 87 22.20 5.94 -0.39
N LEU A 88 20.99 5.35 -0.50
CA LEU A 88 20.46 4.89 -1.79
C LEU A 88 20.15 6.05 -2.75
N ALA A 89 20.03 7.27 -2.25
CA ALA A 89 19.89 8.47 -3.07
C ALA A 89 21.15 8.79 -3.88
N GLY A 90 22.26 8.12 -3.57
CA GLY A 90 23.51 8.24 -4.28
C GLY A 90 24.53 9.05 -3.51
N ASP A 91 25.79 8.82 -3.86
CA ASP A 91 26.86 9.70 -3.48
C ASP A 91 26.44 11.15 -3.62
N ASP A 92 26.37 11.89 -2.53
CA ASP A 92 26.23 13.35 -2.54
C ASP A 92 27.45 14.01 -3.23
N THR A 93 28.45 13.20 -3.57
CA THR A 93 29.71 13.58 -4.23
C THR A 93 29.67 13.37 -5.75
N ALA A 94 28.70 12.61 -6.30
CA ALA A 94 28.56 12.55 -7.75
C ALA A 94 28.02 13.89 -8.25
N GLU A 95 28.69 14.55 -9.17
CA GLU A 95 28.23 15.72 -9.92
C GLU A 95 26.84 15.42 -10.47
N GLY A 96 25.82 15.77 -9.69
CA GLY A 96 24.44 15.46 -10.03
C GLY A 96 23.94 16.47 -11.06
N ASP A 97 22.96 16.04 -11.85
CA ASP A 97 22.21 16.86 -12.81
C ASP A 97 21.40 18.02 -12.16
N GLY A 98 21.72 18.40 -10.91
CA GLY A 98 21.02 19.43 -10.13
C GLY A 98 19.63 19.00 -9.63
N ALA A 99 19.20 17.76 -9.89
CA ALA A 99 17.91 17.28 -9.44
C ALA A 99 17.89 17.08 -7.91
N PRO A 100 16.75 17.37 -7.25
CA PRO A 100 16.55 17.05 -5.83
C PRO A 100 16.87 15.58 -5.53
N TRP A 101 17.41 15.30 -4.35
CA TRP A 101 17.82 13.93 -3.99
C TRP A 101 16.64 12.93 -4.05
N GLN A 102 15.41 13.37 -3.74
CA GLN A 102 14.21 12.53 -3.84
C GLN A 102 13.92 12.08 -5.28
N GLU A 103 14.19 12.93 -6.27
CA GLU A 103 14.02 12.56 -7.69
C GLU A 103 15.08 11.55 -8.13
N ARG A 104 16.34 11.72 -7.69
CA ARG A 104 17.41 10.76 -7.93
C ARG A 104 17.10 9.42 -7.29
N LEU A 105 16.62 9.42 -6.04
CA LEU A 105 16.15 8.23 -5.35
C LEU A 105 15.02 7.55 -6.12
N GLN A 106 14.00 8.30 -6.56
CA GLN A 106 12.89 7.74 -7.33
C GLN A 106 13.34 7.09 -8.65
N ARG A 107 14.32 7.67 -9.35
CA ARG A 107 14.88 7.06 -10.57
C ARG A 107 15.53 5.71 -10.30
N ARG A 108 16.24 5.55 -9.18
CA ARG A 108 16.85 4.28 -8.75
C ARG A 108 15.80 3.27 -8.30
N LEU A 109 14.84 3.70 -7.50
CA LEU A 109 13.79 2.81 -6.99
C LEU A 109 12.91 2.21 -8.09
N ARG A 110 12.75 2.88 -9.23
CA ARG A 110 12.04 2.31 -10.39
C ARG A 110 12.70 1.04 -10.96
N LEU A 111 13.97 0.83 -10.69
CA LEU A 111 14.73 -0.35 -11.10
C LEU A 111 14.69 -1.47 -10.06
N ILE A 112 14.19 -1.20 -8.85
CA ILE A 112 14.13 -2.15 -7.75
C ILE A 112 12.74 -2.79 -7.71
N GLU A 113 12.71 -4.12 -7.67
CA GLU A 113 11.51 -4.91 -7.48
C GLU A 113 11.27 -5.18 -5.99
N ALA A 114 10.17 -4.66 -5.45
CA ALA A 114 9.80 -4.89 -4.07
C ALA A 114 8.29 -4.78 -3.87
N ASP A 115 7.77 -5.50 -2.88
CA ASP A 115 6.38 -5.44 -2.42
C ASP A 115 6.27 -4.95 -0.96
N ALA A 116 7.39 -4.60 -0.33
CA ALA A 116 7.45 -3.80 0.89
C ALA A 116 8.61 -2.80 0.80
N MET A 117 8.36 -1.55 1.16
CA MET A 117 9.35 -0.49 1.29
C MET A 117 9.39 -0.04 2.75
N LEU A 118 10.60 0.11 3.30
CA LEU A 118 10.87 0.54 4.65
C LEU A 118 11.77 1.78 4.63
N THR A 119 11.56 2.73 5.54
CA THR A 119 12.43 3.89 5.71
C THR A 119 12.27 4.57 7.08
N ASP A 120 13.30 5.24 7.53
CA ASP A 120 13.31 6.23 8.61
C ASP A 120 13.69 7.63 8.08
N VAL A 121 13.87 7.77 6.77
CA VAL A 121 14.28 9.03 6.14
C VAL A 121 13.08 9.97 6.05
N PRO A 122 13.18 11.20 6.60
CA PRO A 122 12.12 12.19 6.53
C PRO A 122 12.00 12.87 5.15
N ASP A 123 10.97 13.70 5.02
CA ASP A 123 10.69 14.60 3.89
C ASP A 123 10.49 13.89 2.54
N MET A 124 9.98 12.67 2.61
CA MET A 124 9.46 11.93 1.47
C MET A 124 8.31 11.01 1.90
N ALA A 125 7.43 10.67 0.98
CA ALA A 125 6.37 9.70 1.21
C ALA A 125 6.57 8.46 0.34
N LEU A 126 6.59 7.28 0.97
CA LEU A 126 6.45 6.00 0.27
C LEU A 126 5.07 5.96 -0.38
N CYS A 127 4.98 5.64 -1.65
CA CYS A 127 3.72 5.64 -2.37
C CYS A 127 3.66 4.54 -3.42
N TRP A 128 2.54 3.81 -3.42
CA TRP A 128 2.16 2.90 -4.49
C TRP A 128 0.74 3.12 -4.97
N ALA A 129 0.49 2.64 -6.19
CA ALA A 129 -0.84 2.61 -6.81
C ALA A 129 -1.45 1.21 -6.67
N PHE A 130 -2.72 1.14 -6.26
CA PHE A 130 -3.44 -0.08 -5.91
C PHE A 130 -4.73 -0.24 -6.73
N GLY A 131 -5.14 -1.49 -6.92
CA GLY A 131 -6.42 -1.89 -7.46
C GLY A 131 -6.65 -3.34 -7.04
N ASP A 132 -7.33 -3.51 -5.90
CA ASP A 132 -7.66 -4.76 -5.19
C ASP A 132 -6.62 -5.29 -4.19
N CYS A 133 -5.31 -5.17 -4.43
CA CYS A 133 -4.32 -5.56 -3.43
C CYS A 133 -4.41 -4.66 -2.18
N ALA A 134 -4.13 -5.22 -1.00
CA ALA A 134 -4.21 -4.48 0.25
C ALA A 134 -2.98 -3.58 0.46
N PRO A 135 -3.14 -2.26 0.59
CA PRO A 135 -2.10 -1.40 1.13
C PRO A 135 -2.04 -1.56 2.65
N ILE A 136 -0.84 -1.82 3.18
CA ILE A 136 -0.63 -1.91 4.62
C ILE A 136 0.42 -0.88 5.01
N LEU A 137 0.04 0.01 5.92
CA LEU A 137 0.87 1.07 6.44
C LEU A 137 1.35 0.65 7.83
N LEU A 138 2.66 0.65 8.06
CA LEU A 138 3.26 0.36 9.37
C LEU A 138 4.06 1.57 9.84
N PHE A 139 3.94 1.90 11.11
CA PHE A 139 4.70 2.96 11.73
C PHE A 139 5.23 2.55 13.11
N ASP A 140 6.54 2.67 13.30
CA ASP A 140 7.22 2.52 14.59
C ASP A 140 7.38 3.90 15.25
N PRO A 141 6.63 4.21 16.30
CA PRO A 141 6.69 5.52 16.96
C PRO A 141 7.98 5.72 17.76
N VAL A 142 8.67 4.64 18.14
CA VAL A 142 9.89 4.71 18.96
C VAL A 142 11.10 5.10 18.11
N HIS A 143 11.28 4.42 16.96
CA HIS A 143 12.41 4.64 16.06
C HIS A 143 12.06 5.56 14.89
N ARG A 144 10.82 6.06 14.83
CA ARG A 144 10.30 6.90 13.74
C ARG A 144 10.55 6.27 12.36
N ALA A 145 10.33 4.96 12.26
CA ALA A 145 10.48 4.21 11.03
C ALA A 145 9.11 3.78 10.50
N LEU A 146 8.97 3.72 9.19
CA LEU A 146 7.72 3.36 8.55
C LEU A 146 7.90 2.32 7.43
N ALA A 147 6.81 1.65 7.09
CA ALA A 147 6.74 0.81 5.92
C ALA A 147 5.42 0.98 5.17
N LEU A 148 5.50 0.83 3.85
CA LEU A 148 4.35 0.61 2.98
C LEU A 148 4.48 -0.79 2.38
N VAL A 149 3.45 -1.63 2.56
CA VAL A 149 3.41 -3.01 2.05
C VAL A 149 2.31 -3.14 1.01
N HIS A 150 2.64 -3.76 -0.12
CA HIS A 150 1.72 -4.13 -1.19
C HIS A 150 1.36 -5.61 -1.05
N ALA A 151 0.24 -5.91 -0.40
CA ALA A 151 -0.18 -7.28 -0.10
C ALA A 151 -1.29 -7.74 -1.06
N GLY A 152 -0.90 -8.19 -2.25
CA GLY A 152 -1.75 -9.00 -3.11
C GLY A 152 -1.82 -10.46 -2.62
N TRP A 153 -2.67 -11.32 -3.21
CA TRP A 153 -2.81 -12.71 -2.76
C TRP A 153 -1.51 -13.50 -2.76
N ARG A 154 -0.62 -13.26 -3.75
CA ARG A 154 0.69 -13.91 -3.81
C ARG A 154 1.60 -13.46 -2.67
N GLY A 155 1.69 -12.14 -2.44
CA GLY A 155 2.46 -11.58 -1.33
C GLY A 155 1.95 -12.07 0.03
N THR A 156 0.63 -12.12 0.21
CA THR A 156 -0.01 -12.65 1.42
C THR A 156 0.30 -14.14 1.61
N ALA A 157 0.23 -14.96 0.53
CA ALA A 157 0.60 -16.38 0.57
C ALA A 157 2.10 -16.60 0.86
N LEU A 158 2.96 -15.65 0.52
CA LEU A 158 4.40 -15.64 0.81
C LEU A 158 4.75 -14.96 2.14
N ALA A 159 3.74 -14.57 2.94
CA ALA A 159 3.88 -13.92 4.24
C ALA A 159 4.67 -12.59 4.16
N ILE A 160 4.32 -11.71 3.21
CA ILE A 160 5.00 -10.41 3.01
C ILE A 160 4.94 -9.52 4.26
N VAL A 161 3.82 -9.54 5.00
CA VAL A 161 3.64 -8.74 6.22
C VAL A 161 4.65 -9.11 7.31
N PRO A 162 4.77 -10.37 7.74
CA PRO A 162 5.81 -10.75 8.70
C PRO A 162 7.22 -10.50 8.20
N ARG A 163 7.48 -10.61 6.89
CA ARG A 163 8.79 -10.28 6.30
C ARG A 163 9.12 -8.80 6.43
N ALA A 164 8.16 -7.92 6.15
CA ALA A 164 8.33 -6.48 6.35
C ALA A 164 8.60 -6.14 7.84
N ILE A 165 7.83 -6.73 8.76
CA ILE A 165 8.03 -6.53 10.20
C ILE A 165 9.38 -7.07 10.66
N ALA A 166 9.81 -8.24 10.19
CA ALA A 166 11.14 -8.79 10.50
C ALA A 166 12.26 -7.87 10.01
N ALA A 167 12.12 -7.30 8.81
CA ALA A 167 13.07 -6.32 8.28
C ALA A 167 13.09 -5.02 9.10
N MET A 168 11.93 -4.51 9.55
CA MET A 168 11.87 -3.36 10.47
C MET A 168 12.59 -3.67 11.80
N ARG A 169 12.35 -4.85 12.36
CA ARG A 169 13.05 -5.30 13.58
C ARG A 169 14.57 -5.36 13.39
N GLN A 170 15.01 -5.95 12.29
CA GLN A 170 16.42 -6.11 11.98
C GLN A 170 17.11 -4.74 11.74
N ARG A 171 16.44 -3.84 11.00
CA ARG A 171 17.05 -2.58 10.58
C ARG A 171 16.96 -1.48 11.62
N TYR A 172 15.83 -1.38 12.34
CA TYR A 172 15.52 -0.26 13.23
C TYR A 172 15.38 -0.68 14.70
N GLY A 173 15.40 -1.98 15.01
CA GLY A 173 15.12 -2.45 16.37
C GLY A 173 13.63 -2.39 16.75
N THR A 174 12.75 -2.27 15.78
CA THR A 174 11.30 -2.15 15.98
C THR A 174 10.76 -3.23 16.90
N ARG A 175 10.00 -2.83 17.92
CA ARG A 175 9.22 -3.73 18.76
C ARG A 175 7.81 -3.84 18.21
N THR A 176 7.36 -5.06 17.96
CA THR A 176 6.08 -5.29 17.29
C THR A 176 4.88 -4.82 18.12
N GLU A 177 5.02 -4.86 19.45
CA GLU A 177 3.99 -4.44 20.41
C GLU A 177 3.72 -2.93 20.36
N THR A 178 4.71 -2.12 19.93
CA THR A 178 4.55 -0.66 19.78
C THR A 178 4.18 -0.24 18.36
N LEU A 179 4.24 -1.19 17.40
CA LEU A 179 4.01 -0.91 16.00
C LEU A 179 2.54 -0.55 15.73
N LEU A 180 2.30 0.59 15.11
CA LEU A 180 0.98 1.00 14.63
C LEU A 180 0.77 0.51 13.19
N ALA A 181 -0.39 -0.07 12.91
CA ALA A 181 -0.70 -0.65 11.62
C ALA A 181 -2.05 -0.18 11.08
N GLY A 182 -2.05 0.26 9.81
CA GLY A 182 -3.26 0.59 9.07
C GLY A 182 -3.44 -0.36 7.88
N LEU A 183 -4.57 -1.07 7.84
CA LEU A 183 -4.92 -1.99 6.76
C LEU A 183 -5.95 -1.33 5.84
N GLY A 184 -5.51 -0.91 4.66
CA GLY A 184 -6.30 -0.12 3.71
C GLY A 184 -7.31 -0.93 2.90
N PRO A 185 -8.05 -0.26 1.98
CA PRO A 185 -9.04 -0.90 1.12
C PRO A 185 -8.42 -1.96 0.23
N ALA A 186 -9.08 -3.11 0.17
CA ALA A 186 -8.70 -4.23 -0.69
C ALA A 186 -9.95 -4.92 -1.22
N ILE A 187 -9.80 -5.81 -2.18
CA ILE A 187 -10.93 -6.64 -2.59
C ILE A 187 -11.29 -7.62 -1.46
N GLY A 188 -12.52 -7.59 -1.00
CA GLY A 188 -13.01 -8.45 0.08
C GLY A 188 -13.54 -9.79 -0.41
N ALA A 189 -13.78 -10.71 0.51
CA ALA A 189 -14.37 -12.02 0.22
C ALA A 189 -15.76 -11.94 -0.44
N CYS A 190 -16.44 -10.80 -0.37
CA CYS A 190 -17.70 -10.56 -1.09
C CYS A 190 -17.54 -10.51 -2.61
N CYS A 191 -16.32 -10.22 -3.11
CA CYS A 191 -16.01 -9.99 -4.52
C CYS A 191 -14.83 -10.81 -5.04
N TYR A 192 -14.06 -11.44 -4.17
CA TYR A 192 -12.79 -12.05 -4.54
C TYR A 192 -12.87 -13.56 -4.65
N GLU A 193 -13.56 -14.02 -5.66
CA GLU A 193 -13.53 -15.43 -6.06
C GLU A 193 -12.14 -15.81 -6.58
N VAL A 194 -11.62 -16.95 -6.15
CA VAL A 194 -10.29 -17.45 -6.48
C VAL A 194 -10.36 -18.95 -6.82
N SER A 195 -9.37 -19.44 -7.56
CA SER A 195 -9.23 -20.87 -7.82
C SER A 195 -8.55 -21.60 -6.67
N ASP A 196 -8.67 -22.94 -6.65
CA ASP A 196 -7.95 -23.80 -5.71
C ASP A 196 -6.44 -23.63 -5.76
N ALA A 197 -5.87 -23.21 -6.87
CA ALA A 197 -4.45 -22.90 -6.99
C ALA A 197 -4.00 -21.82 -5.99
N VAL A 198 -4.89 -20.87 -5.65
CA VAL A 198 -4.62 -19.87 -4.62
C VAL A 198 -4.57 -20.51 -3.24
N ARG A 199 -5.52 -21.39 -2.90
CA ARG A 199 -5.52 -22.14 -1.64
C ARG A 199 -4.26 -22.99 -1.49
N VAL A 200 -3.84 -23.67 -2.55
CA VAL A 200 -2.59 -24.45 -2.59
C VAL A 200 -1.37 -23.56 -2.36
N ALA A 201 -1.34 -22.35 -2.91
CA ALA A 201 -0.24 -21.42 -2.70
C ALA A 201 -0.12 -20.98 -1.23
N PHE A 202 -1.25 -20.71 -0.55
CA PHE A 202 -1.25 -20.41 0.90
C PHE A 202 -0.76 -21.59 1.75
N ALA A 203 -1.07 -22.84 1.34
CA ALA A 203 -0.65 -24.04 2.07
C ALA A 203 0.87 -24.25 2.12
N ARG A 204 1.63 -23.65 1.18
CA ARG A 204 3.09 -23.81 1.09
C ARG A 204 3.86 -23.07 2.18
N THR A 205 3.30 -22.01 2.75
CA THR A 205 3.93 -21.20 3.81
C THR A 205 3.18 -21.47 5.11
N PRO A 206 3.79 -22.05 6.17
CA PRO A 206 3.08 -22.44 7.40
C PRO A 206 2.26 -21.31 8.01
N LEU A 207 2.85 -20.12 8.15
CA LEU A 207 2.15 -18.98 8.71
C LEU A 207 1.01 -18.49 7.81
N ALA A 208 1.22 -18.41 6.49
CA ALA A 208 0.16 -18.00 5.58
C ALA A 208 -1.00 -19.00 5.59
N ARG A 209 -0.72 -20.31 5.67
CA ARG A 209 -1.73 -21.36 5.80
C ARG A 209 -2.60 -21.17 7.04
N THR A 210 -1.98 -20.91 8.21
CA THR A 210 -2.69 -20.70 9.47
C THR A 210 -3.51 -19.40 9.47
N CYS A 211 -3.00 -18.37 8.79
CA CYS A 211 -3.65 -17.05 8.72
C CYS A 211 -4.65 -16.92 7.57
N ALA A 212 -4.69 -17.84 6.63
CA ALA A 212 -5.60 -17.80 5.48
C ALA A 212 -7.07 -17.77 5.91
N VAL A 213 -7.85 -16.92 5.24
CA VAL A 213 -9.29 -16.82 5.45
C VAL A 213 -9.98 -17.04 4.10
N PHE A 214 -10.50 -18.24 3.92
CA PHE A 214 -11.31 -18.60 2.77
C PHE A 214 -12.75 -18.82 3.18
N ALA A 215 -13.69 -18.54 2.27
CA ALA A 215 -15.09 -18.86 2.39
C ALA A 215 -15.55 -19.62 1.14
N GLU A 216 -16.36 -20.64 1.32
CA GLU A 216 -17.07 -21.30 0.21
C GLU A 216 -18.50 -20.73 0.16
N ARG A 217 -18.95 -20.40 -1.03
CA ARG A 217 -20.29 -19.83 -1.25
C ARG A 217 -20.90 -20.45 -2.50
N ALA A 218 -22.21 -20.56 -2.51
CA ALA A 218 -22.92 -20.90 -3.72
C ALA A 218 -22.62 -19.87 -4.82
N SER A 219 -22.23 -20.35 -5.99
CA SER A 219 -22.00 -19.49 -7.15
C SER A 219 -23.29 -19.34 -7.97
N ALA A 220 -23.35 -18.31 -8.82
CA ALA A 220 -24.55 -17.97 -9.56
C ALA A 220 -25.01 -19.07 -10.57
N ASP A 221 -24.11 -19.96 -10.94
CA ASP A 221 -24.31 -21.13 -11.82
C ASP A 221 -24.70 -22.41 -11.07
N GLY A 222 -24.96 -22.34 -9.76
CA GLY A 222 -25.35 -23.46 -8.89
C GLY A 222 -24.20 -24.29 -8.36
N GLY A 223 -22.95 -23.92 -8.68
CA GLY A 223 -21.73 -24.50 -8.11
C GLY A 223 -21.35 -23.93 -6.75
N SER A 224 -20.16 -24.28 -6.24
CA SER A 224 -19.53 -23.65 -5.08
C SER A 224 -18.29 -22.89 -5.51
N GLY A 225 -18.23 -21.60 -5.21
CA GLY A 225 -17.09 -20.74 -5.46
C GLY A 225 -16.22 -20.59 -4.19
N LEU A 226 -14.89 -20.58 -4.38
CA LEU A 226 -13.93 -20.30 -3.31
C LEU A 226 -13.62 -18.82 -3.28
N TYR A 227 -13.78 -18.16 -2.14
CA TYR A 227 -13.54 -16.74 -1.95
C TYR A 227 -12.43 -16.51 -0.93
N LEU A 228 -11.47 -15.62 -1.25
CA LEU A 228 -10.40 -15.23 -0.35
C LEU A 228 -10.73 -13.90 0.33
N ASP A 229 -10.65 -13.87 1.66
CA ASP A 229 -10.57 -12.64 2.42
C ASP A 229 -9.11 -12.22 2.62
N ILE A 230 -8.62 -11.39 1.71
CA ILE A 230 -7.23 -10.93 1.74
C ILE A 230 -6.98 -9.98 2.92
N THR A 231 -7.97 -9.18 3.31
CA THR A 231 -7.89 -8.25 4.44
C THR A 231 -7.79 -9.04 5.75
N ALA A 232 -8.71 -9.97 5.99
CA ALA A 232 -8.69 -10.80 7.20
C ALA A 232 -7.44 -11.67 7.28
N SER A 233 -6.94 -12.21 6.14
CA SER A 233 -5.69 -12.97 6.10
C SER A 233 -4.48 -12.13 6.52
N ASN A 234 -4.34 -10.92 6.00
CA ASN A 234 -3.26 -10.01 6.38
C ASN A 234 -3.40 -9.51 7.83
N ARG A 235 -4.65 -9.27 8.29
CA ARG A 235 -4.92 -8.96 9.69
C ARG A 235 -4.39 -10.05 10.63
N ARG A 236 -4.68 -11.32 10.31
CA ARG A 236 -4.17 -12.47 11.09
C ARG A 236 -2.65 -12.53 11.07
N GLN A 237 -2.01 -12.23 9.96
CA GLN A 237 -0.53 -12.18 9.87
C GLN A 237 0.06 -11.06 10.73
N LEU A 238 -0.56 -9.87 10.77
CA LEU A 238 -0.15 -8.76 11.65
C LEU A 238 -0.20 -9.18 13.13
N LEU A 239 -1.34 -9.75 13.54
CA LEU A 239 -1.53 -10.21 14.92
C LEU A 239 -0.57 -11.36 15.28
N ALA A 240 -0.39 -12.34 14.39
CA ALA A 240 0.56 -13.44 14.58
C ALA A 240 2.03 -12.97 14.63
N ALA A 241 2.35 -11.84 13.99
CA ALA A 241 3.66 -11.20 14.10
C ALA A 241 3.84 -10.38 15.39
N GLY A 242 2.80 -10.23 16.23
CA GLY A 242 2.85 -9.56 17.53
C GLY A 242 2.33 -8.13 17.55
N VAL A 243 1.74 -7.63 16.45
CA VAL A 243 1.04 -6.33 16.46
C VAL A 243 -0.18 -6.44 17.38
N LEU A 244 -0.33 -5.50 18.32
CA LEU A 244 -1.45 -5.51 19.24
C LEU A 244 -2.76 -5.16 18.54
N PRO A 245 -3.89 -5.80 18.89
CA PRO A 245 -5.20 -5.45 18.32
C PRO A 245 -5.57 -3.97 18.45
N ALA A 246 -5.19 -3.33 19.56
CA ALA A 246 -5.43 -1.90 19.79
C ALA A 246 -4.61 -0.98 18.87
N HIS A 247 -3.53 -1.48 18.28
CA HIS A 247 -2.63 -0.75 17.38
C HIS A 247 -2.94 -1.00 15.90
N LEU A 248 -3.97 -1.79 15.61
CA LEU A 248 -4.39 -2.14 14.26
C LEU A 248 -5.74 -1.52 13.93
N GLN A 249 -5.79 -0.71 12.88
CA GLN A 249 -7.04 -0.20 12.33
C GLN A 249 -7.22 -0.69 10.88
N GLU A 250 -8.42 -1.16 10.57
CA GLU A 250 -8.83 -1.58 9.24
C GLU A 250 -9.71 -0.50 8.58
N SER A 251 -9.61 -0.37 7.27
CA SER A 251 -10.45 0.56 6.51
C SER A 251 -11.92 0.14 6.46
N GLY A 252 -12.17 -1.17 6.46
CA GLY A 252 -13.51 -1.76 6.31
C GLY A 252 -14.08 -1.69 4.89
N TYR A 253 -13.30 -1.24 3.89
CA TYR A 253 -13.77 -1.09 2.52
C TYR A 253 -13.34 -2.25 1.61
N CYS A 254 -14.30 -2.79 0.86
CA CYS A 254 -14.03 -3.63 -0.30
C CYS A 254 -13.97 -2.77 -1.56
N THR A 255 -12.87 -2.85 -2.31
CA THR A 255 -12.69 -2.08 -3.57
C THR A 255 -13.73 -2.45 -4.62
N GLY A 256 -14.12 -3.72 -4.70
CA GLY A 256 -15.15 -4.18 -5.63
C GLY A 256 -16.58 -3.75 -5.27
N CYS A 257 -16.87 -3.49 -3.98
CA CYS A 257 -18.16 -3.00 -3.51
C CYS A 257 -18.28 -1.48 -3.51
N ARG A 258 -17.15 -0.77 -3.58
CA ARG A 258 -17.09 0.71 -3.54
C ARG A 258 -16.41 1.28 -4.79
N PRO A 259 -16.98 1.03 -5.98
CA PRO A 259 -16.47 1.60 -7.24
C PRO A 259 -16.59 3.12 -7.31
N ASP A 260 -17.41 3.71 -6.45
CA ASP A 260 -17.52 5.16 -6.24
C ASP A 260 -16.29 5.77 -5.56
N LEU A 261 -15.52 4.97 -4.79
CA LEU A 261 -14.33 5.41 -4.06
C LEU A 261 -13.02 4.84 -4.62
N PHE A 262 -13.02 3.60 -5.09
CA PHE A 262 -11.80 2.89 -5.46
C PHE A 262 -11.90 2.24 -6.83
N TYR A 263 -10.77 2.16 -7.51
CA TYR A 263 -10.65 1.31 -8.68
C TYR A 263 -10.51 -0.16 -8.27
N SER A 264 -11.16 -1.05 -9.02
CA SER A 264 -11.05 -2.50 -8.81
C SER A 264 -10.63 -3.20 -10.09
N ASN A 265 -9.49 -3.84 -10.08
CA ASN A 265 -8.99 -4.61 -11.21
C ASN A 265 -9.86 -5.84 -11.53
N ARG A 266 -10.56 -6.38 -10.53
CA ARG A 266 -11.47 -7.54 -10.67
C ARG A 266 -12.84 -7.15 -11.20
N ARG A 267 -13.40 -6.04 -10.70
CA ARG A 267 -14.81 -5.69 -10.91
C ARG A 267 -15.05 -4.71 -12.06
N GLU A 268 -14.07 -3.88 -12.37
CA GLU A 268 -14.22 -2.90 -13.47
C GLU A 268 -13.82 -3.50 -14.82
N PRO A 269 -14.44 -3.04 -15.91
CA PRO A 269 -13.95 -3.32 -17.25
C PRO A 269 -12.51 -2.87 -17.41
N LYS A 270 -11.72 -3.65 -18.13
CA LYS A 270 -10.32 -3.29 -18.42
C LYS A 270 -10.23 -2.46 -19.69
N PRO A 271 -9.34 -1.45 -19.71
CA PRO A 271 -8.42 -1.07 -18.65
C PRO A 271 -9.09 -0.24 -17.54
N SER A 272 -8.58 -0.30 -16.31
CA SER A 272 -9.05 0.49 -15.16
C SER A 272 -7.91 1.21 -14.47
N GLY A 273 -8.23 2.33 -13.77
CA GLY A 273 -7.26 3.12 -13.01
C GLY A 273 -6.74 2.42 -11.74
N ARG A 274 -5.89 3.17 -10.99
CA ARG A 274 -5.38 2.74 -9.68
C ARG A 274 -5.43 3.90 -8.70
N PHE A 275 -5.93 3.65 -7.48
CA PHE A 275 -5.85 4.59 -6.37
C PHE A 275 -4.49 4.50 -5.68
N ALA A 276 -4.12 5.49 -4.83
CA ALA A 276 -2.86 5.43 -4.11
C ALA A 276 -3.02 5.21 -2.62
N ALA A 277 -2.00 4.59 -2.02
CA ALA A 277 -1.70 4.67 -0.61
C ALA A 277 -0.31 5.25 -0.42
N ALA A 278 -0.16 6.15 0.55
CA ALA A 278 1.09 6.79 0.87
C ALA A 278 1.28 6.96 2.37
N ILE A 279 2.56 6.93 2.81
CA ILE A 279 2.98 7.20 4.18
C ILE A 279 4.36 7.84 4.17
N GLY A 280 4.57 8.91 4.94
CA GLY A 280 5.81 9.66 5.01
C GLY A 280 6.04 10.29 6.37
N LEU A 281 7.30 10.64 6.64
CA LEU A 281 7.72 11.36 7.83
C LEU A 281 8.15 12.78 7.46
N ARG A 282 7.88 13.72 8.34
CA ARG A 282 8.49 15.06 8.31
C ARG A 282 9.61 15.12 9.34
N ASP A 283 10.65 15.85 9.02
CA ASP A 283 11.65 16.21 10.01
C ASP A 283 10.98 17.15 11.04
N VAL A 284 10.73 16.64 12.23
CA VAL A 284 10.23 17.42 13.37
C VAL A 284 11.47 17.76 14.20
N ARG A 285 12.22 18.75 13.75
CA ARG A 285 13.22 19.37 14.63
C ARG A 285 12.48 20.33 15.56
N GLU A 286 12.61 20.04 16.85
CA GLU A 286 12.24 20.96 17.92
C GLU A 286 13.02 22.27 17.81
#